data_cbff44f6e161cc94c3a6c34c032cc2b6
#
_entry.id   cbff44f6e161cc94c3a6c34c032cc2b6
#
_cell.length_a   1.000
_cell.length_b   1.000
_cell.length_c   1.000
_cell.angle_alpha   90.00
_cell.angle_beta   90.00
_cell.angle_gamma   90.00
#
_symmetry.space_group_name_H-M   'P 1'
#
loop_
_entity.id
_entity.type
_entity.pdbx_description
1 polymer ?
#
loop_
_entity_poly.entity_id
_entity_poly.type
_entity_poly.pdbx_seq_one_letter_code
_entity_poly.pdbx_strand_id
1 'polypeptide(L)'
;MLLGQKINDRVAEMRTLPKGIDQRSACRHPDWTGPDDLKIKILELREITKWKVPIFIKVAGARPYYDTALAVKAGADVVVLDGMQGGTAATQEVFIENVGQPTLACIRPAVDALQDLNAHREVQLVISGGVRNGADVAKALALGADAVSIGSAAMIAIGDNDPKWEKEYQKLGTKAGAYDDWHEGNDPAGISTQNPKLMKRLDPKKAGRKLSNYLKVMTLEAQTIARACGKNSLHNLEPEDLCALTVEAAAMARVPLAGTNWIPGIKNK
;
A
#
# COMPACT_ATOMS: atom_id res chain seq x y z
N MET A 1 -8.24 -13.67 -7.02
CA MET A 1 -8.92 -14.73 -6.22
C MET A 1 -7.86 -15.54 -5.48
N LEU A 2 -8.09 -15.98 -4.26
CA LEU A 2 -7.19 -16.92 -3.56
C LEU A 2 -7.58 -18.33 -3.97
N LEU A 3 -6.71 -19.00 -4.72
CA LEU A 3 -7.02 -20.32 -5.25
C LEU A 3 -6.95 -21.40 -4.16
N GLY A 4 -7.83 -22.39 -4.27
CA GLY A 4 -7.94 -23.51 -3.32
C GLY A 4 -6.66 -24.32 -3.17
N GLN A 5 -5.79 -24.35 -4.18
CA GLN A 5 -4.46 -24.95 -4.09
C GLN A 5 -3.56 -24.32 -2.99
N LYS A 6 -3.81 -23.09 -2.56
CA LYS A 6 -3.15 -22.43 -1.41
C LYS A 6 -3.86 -22.67 -0.07
N ILE A 7 -5.08 -23.25 -0.09
CA ILE A 7 -5.87 -23.48 1.12
C ILE A 7 -5.66 -24.92 1.58
N ASN A 8 -4.48 -25.17 2.16
CA ASN A 8 -4.16 -26.41 2.84
C ASN A 8 -4.82 -26.47 4.23
N ASP A 9 -4.63 -27.59 4.97
CA ASP A 9 -5.25 -27.79 6.29
C ASP A 9 -4.95 -26.62 7.25
N ARG A 10 -3.70 -26.17 7.31
CA ARG A 10 -3.28 -25.06 8.16
C ARG A 10 -3.95 -23.75 7.78
N VAL A 11 -4.05 -23.43 6.50
CA VAL A 11 -4.68 -22.19 6.03
C VAL A 11 -6.19 -22.25 6.26
N ALA A 12 -6.82 -23.41 6.01
CA ALA A 12 -8.23 -23.65 6.24
C ALA A 12 -8.60 -23.44 7.71
N GLU A 13 -7.85 -24.04 8.64
CA GLU A 13 -8.02 -23.88 10.08
C GLU A 13 -7.83 -22.44 10.52
N MET A 14 -6.69 -21.83 10.16
CA MET A 14 -6.31 -20.47 10.58
C MET A 14 -7.27 -19.38 10.08
N ARG A 15 -7.86 -19.56 8.90
CA ARG A 15 -8.78 -18.60 8.28
C ARG A 15 -10.26 -18.97 8.38
N THR A 16 -10.57 -20.10 8.99
CA THR A 16 -11.94 -20.63 9.07
C THR A 16 -12.56 -20.79 7.67
N LEU A 17 -11.79 -21.37 6.72
CA LEU A 17 -12.17 -21.55 5.34
C LEU A 17 -12.31 -23.03 5.01
N PRO A 18 -13.17 -23.41 4.03
CA PRO A 18 -13.20 -24.76 3.48
C PRO A 18 -11.86 -25.09 2.78
N LYS A 19 -11.27 -26.23 3.10
CA LYS A 19 -10.03 -26.70 2.46
C LYS A 19 -10.20 -26.90 0.97
N GLY A 20 -9.23 -26.42 0.18
CA GLY A 20 -9.15 -26.67 -1.25
C GLY A 20 -10.20 -25.95 -2.10
N ILE A 21 -10.97 -25.03 -1.54
CA ILE A 21 -12.00 -24.28 -2.25
C ILE A 21 -11.52 -22.83 -2.47
N ASP A 22 -11.64 -22.35 -3.70
CA ASP A 22 -11.30 -20.98 -4.08
C ASP A 22 -12.08 -19.96 -3.25
N GLN A 23 -11.37 -18.92 -2.81
CA GLN A 23 -11.94 -17.86 -1.99
C GLN A 23 -11.80 -16.50 -2.67
N ARG A 24 -12.81 -15.68 -2.52
CA ARG A 24 -12.80 -14.25 -2.94
C ARG A 24 -12.94 -13.38 -1.73
N SER A 25 -12.22 -12.26 -1.74
CA SER A 25 -12.41 -11.23 -0.71
C SER A 25 -13.82 -10.68 -0.75
N ALA A 26 -14.40 -10.43 0.42
CA ALA A 26 -15.66 -9.73 0.52
C ALA A 26 -15.53 -8.30 0.01
N CYS A 27 -16.62 -7.73 -0.52
CA CYS A 27 -16.65 -6.34 -0.99
C CYS A 27 -16.47 -5.33 0.15
N ARG A 28 -16.79 -5.74 1.37
CA ARG A 28 -16.63 -4.97 2.61
C ARG A 28 -16.54 -5.92 3.80
N HIS A 29 -16.11 -5.40 4.92
CA HIS A 29 -16.00 -6.20 6.14
C HIS A 29 -17.39 -6.69 6.59
N PRO A 30 -17.53 -7.96 7.00
CA PRO A 30 -18.83 -8.53 7.39
C PRO A 30 -19.38 -7.99 8.71
N ASP A 31 -18.52 -7.55 9.63
CA ASP A 31 -18.92 -7.17 11.01
C ASP A 31 -19.54 -5.77 11.10
N TRP A 32 -19.43 -4.94 10.07
CA TRP A 32 -20.01 -3.61 10.05
C TRP A 32 -20.54 -3.21 8.68
N THR A 33 -21.62 -2.46 8.69
CA THR A 33 -22.31 -1.98 7.47
C THR A 33 -22.26 -0.47 7.32
N GLY A 34 -21.81 0.23 8.35
CA GLY A 34 -21.72 1.69 8.36
C GLY A 34 -20.69 2.23 9.34
N PRO A 35 -20.53 3.57 9.40
CA PRO A 35 -19.53 4.23 10.24
C PRO A 35 -19.75 4.00 11.74
N ASP A 36 -21.00 3.89 12.18
CA ASP A 36 -21.33 3.67 13.61
C ASP A 36 -20.90 2.27 14.05
N ASP A 37 -21.15 1.25 13.23
CA ASP A 37 -20.69 -0.11 13.48
C ASP A 37 -19.15 -0.17 13.51
N LEU A 38 -18.48 0.54 12.61
CA LEU A 38 -17.02 0.66 12.59
C LEU A 38 -16.50 1.29 13.89
N LYS A 39 -17.17 2.34 14.38
CA LYS A 39 -16.81 2.97 15.67
C LYS A 39 -16.94 1.98 16.83
N ILE A 40 -18.02 1.20 16.87
CA ILE A 40 -18.20 0.15 17.88
C ILE A 40 -17.06 -0.87 17.81
N LYS A 41 -16.71 -1.33 16.60
CA LYS A 41 -15.60 -2.28 16.41
C LYS A 41 -14.26 -1.71 16.87
N ILE A 42 -13.97 -0.44 16.61
CA ILE A 42 -12.77 0.23 17.10
C ILE A 42 -12.76 0.28 18.64
N LEU A 43 -13.89 0.61 19.26
CA LEU A 43 -14.00 0.62 20.72
C LEU A 43 -13.79 -0.77 21.33
N GLU A 44 -14.36 -1.83 20.74
CA GLU A 44 -14.08 -3.21 21.15
C GLU A 44 -12.57 -3.52 21.13
N LEU A 45 -11.89 -3.16 20.05
CA LEU A 45 -10.44 -3.39 19.92
C LEU A 45 -9.66 -2.59 20.97
N ARG A 46 -10.06 -1.35 21.26
CA ARG A 46 -9.45 -0.53 22.31
C ARG A 46 -9.62 -1.17 23.70
N GLU A 47 -10.82 -1.64 24.04
CA GLU A 47 -11.08 -2.31 25.31
C GLU A 47 -10.26 -3.62 25.45
N ILE A 48 -10.25 -4.47 24.43
CA ILE A 48 -9.48 -5.72 24.43
C ILE A 48 -7.97 -5.45 24.60
N THR A 49 -7.47 -4.40 23.96
CA THR A 49 -6.05 -4.01 24.04
C THR A 49 -5.75 -3.09 25.24
N LYS A 50 -6.77 -2.77 26.05
CA LYS A 50 -6.66 -1.84 27.18
C LYS A 50 -6.08 -0.48 26.76
N TRP A 51 -6.47 0.00 25.59
CA TRP A 51 -6.02 1.28 25.00
C TRP A 51 -4.49 1.40 24.84
N LYS A 52 -3.78 0.28 24.74
CA LYS A 52 -2.29 0.28 24.69
C LYS A 52 -1.71 0.27 23.30
N VAL A 53 -2.51 0.08 22.26
CA VAL A 53 -2.05 -0.01 20.87
C VAL A 53 -2.85 0.93 19.98
N PRO A 54 -2.22 1.50 18.95
CA PRO A 54 -2.93 2.31 17.95
C PRO A 54 -3.82 1.42 17.08
N ILE A 55 -4.93 1.99 16.61
CA ILE A 55 -5.85 1.34 15.68
C ILE A 55 -5.63 1.87 14.28
N PHE A 56 -5.25 0.99 13.38
CA PHE A 56 -5.04 1.25 11.97
C PHE A 56 -6.29 0.86 11.18
N ILE A 57 -6.82 1.76 10.38
CA ILE A 57 -7.89 1.48 9.43
C ILE A 57 -7.34 1.60 8.02
N LYS A 58 -7.38 0.48 7.27
CA LYS A 58 -7.00 0.46 5.87
C LYS A 58 -8.22 0.67 4.99
N VAL A 59 -8.16 1.68 4.12
CA VAL A 59 -9.21 2.03 3.16
C VAL A 59 -8.65 1.98 1.74
N ALA A 60 -9.50 1.57 0.79
CA ALA A 60 -9.15 1.62 -0.63
C ALA A 60 -9.25 3.04 -1.17
N GLY A 61 -8.44 3.35 -2.19
CA GLY A 61 -8.41 4.65 -2.84
C GLY A 61 -9.58 4.90 -3.80
N ALA A 62 -10.82 4.58 -3.40
CA ALA A 62 -12.01 4.83 -4.21
C ALA A 62 -12.57 6.24 -3.99
N ARG A 63 -12.74 6.63 -2.72
CA ARG A 63 -13.22 7.96 -2.30
C ARG A 63 -12.34 8.52 -1.20
N PRO A 64 -11.08 8.87 -1.52
CA PRO A 64 -10.03 9.09 -0.51
C PRO A 64 -10.38 10.15 0.54
N TYR A 65 -11.04 11.24 0.16
CA TYR A 65 -11.50 12.25 1.11
C TYR A 65 -12.54 11.68 2.10
N TYR A 66 -13.63 11.11 1.57
CA TYR A 66 -14.75 10.67 2.40
C TYR A 66 -14.40 9.47 3.27
N ASP A 67 -13.67 8.50 2.73
CA ASP A 67 -13.32 7.28 3.44
C ASP A 67 -12.26 7.57 4.52
N THR A 68 -11.34 8.52 4.28
CA THR A 68 -10.43 9.05 5.32
C THR A 68 -11.23 9.76 6.42
N ALA A 69 -12.15 10.66 6.06
CA ALA A 69 -12.97 11.36 7.03
C ALA A 69 -13.81 10.41 7.90
N LEU A 70 -14.38 9.36 7.29
CA LEU A 70 -15.14 8.35 8.04
C LEU A 70 -14.26 7.54 8.99
N ALA A 71 -13.07 7.13 8.56
CA ALA A 71 -12.12 6.41 9.43
C ALA A 71 -11.71 7.26 10.64
N VAL A 72 -11.39 8.54 10.42
CA VAL A 72 -11.05 9.49 11.50
C VAL A 72 -12.21 9.66 12.48
N LYS A 73 -13.43 9.91 11.98
CA LYS A 73 -14.64 10.07 12.80
C LYS A 73 -15.00 8.80 13.57
N ALA A 74 -14.68 7.63 13.03
CA ALA A 74 -14.85 6.37 13.72
C ALA A 74 -13.81 6.13 14.84
N GLY A 75 -12.72 6.91 14.86
CA GLY A 75 -11.72 6.88 15.93
C GLY A 75 -10.43 6.17 15.55
N ALA A 76 -10.05 6.12 14.27
CA ALA A 76 -8.74 5.62 13.84
C ALA A 76 -7.61 6.50 14.35
N ASP A 77 -6.50 5.88 14.78
CA ASP A 77 -5.24 6.60 15.06
C ASP A 77 -4.40 6.73 13.79
N VAL A 78 -4.56 5.78 12.87
CA VAL A 78 -3.82 5.74 11.60
C VAL A 78 -4.77 5.34 10.47
N VAL A 79 -4.77 6.11 9.41
CA VAL A 79 -5.44 5.76 8.15
C VAL A 79 -4.40 5.26 7.16
N VAL A 80 -4.55 4.02 6.69
CA VAL A 80 -3.73 3.44 5.62
C VAL A 80 -4.53 3.52 4.32
N LEU A 81 -4.16 4.42 3.44
CA LEU A 81 -4.83 4.62 2.16
C LEU A 81 -4.11 3.84 1.06
N ASP A 82 -4.80 2.86 0.49
CA ASP A 82 -4.26 1.96 -0.53
C ASP A 82 -4.80 2.35 -1.92
N GLY A 83 -3.94 2.91 -2.76
CA GLY A 83 -4.30 3.27 -4.14
C GLY A 83 -4.43 2.04 -5.05
N MET A 84 -4.88 2.24 -6.28
CA MET A 84 -5.14 1.16 -7.26
C MET A 84 -3.92 0.30 -7.59
N GLN A 85 -2.71 0.79 -7.38
CA GLN A 85 -1.47 0.00 -7.57
C GLN A 85 -1.20 -0.97 -6.41
N GLY A 86 -1.97 -0.92 -5.34
CA GLY A 86 -1.89 -1.83 -4.20
C GLY A 86 -2.82 -3.02 -4.34
N GLY A 87 -2.75 -3.90 -3.34
CA GLY A 87 -3.60 -5.08 -3.29
C GLY A 87 -2.90 -6.36 -3.77
N THR A 88 -3.58 -7.47 -3.61
CA THR A 88 -3.07 -8.82 -3.90
C THR A 88 -3.89 -9.56 -4.96
N ALA A 89 -4.74 -8.86 -5.69
CA ALA A 89 -5.68 -9.41 -6.68
C ALA A 89 -6.59 -10.55 -6.16
N ALA A 90 -6.70 -10.73 -4.82
CA ALA A 90 -7.56 -11.74 -4.20
C ALA A 90 -9.04 -11.31 -4.16
N THR A 91 -9.52 -10.68 -5.19
CA THR A 91 -10.87 -10.12 -5.32
C THR A 91 -11.48 -10.46 -6.69
N GLN A 92 -12.65 -9.93 -6.98
CA GLN A 92 -13.31 -10.07 -8.27
C GLN A 92 -12.57 -9.24 -9.32
N GLU A 93 -12.46 -9.76 -10.53
CA GLU A 93 -11.81 -9.11 -11.67
C GLU A 93 -12.41 -7.72 -11.96
N VAL A 94 -13.74 -7.59 -11.87
CA VAL A 94 -14.43 -6.32 -12.06
C VAL A 94 -13.95 -5.22 -11.12
N PHE A 95 -13.46 -5.56 -9.92
CA PHE A 95 -12.89 -4.59 -8.99
C PHE A 95 -11.46 -4.23 -9.35
N ILE A 96 -10.67 -5.21 -9.80
CA ILE A 96 -9.30 -4.97 -10.26
C ILE A 96 -9.30 -3.98 -11.42
N GLU A 97 -10.21 -4.17 -12.37
CA GLU A 97 -10.27 -3.36 -13.59
C GLU A 97 -10.92 -1.99 -13.39
N ASN A 98 -11.85 -1.84 -12.44
CA ASN A 98 -12.74 -0.68 -12.44
C ASN A 98 -12.83 0.08 -11.10
N VAL A 99 -12.19 -0.37 -10.03
CA VAL A 99 -12.32 0.25 -8.70
C VAL A 99 -10.98 0.73 -8.19
N GLY A 100 -10.97 1.98 -7.72
CA GLY A 100 -9.80 2.64 -7.15
C GLY A 100 -9.26 3.75 -8.05
N GLN A 101 -8.44 4.59 -7.45
CA GLN A 101 -7.73 5.69 -8.11
C GLN A 101 -6.22 5.49 -7.98
N PRO A 102 -5.40 6.07 -8.88
CA PRO A 102 -3.95 6.08 -8.71
C PRO A 102 -3.54 6.63 -7.34
N THR A 103 -2.59 5.97 -6.70
CA THR A 103 -2.10 6.35 -5.36
C THR A 103 -1.77 7.85 -5.28
N LEU A 104 -1.17 8.41 -6.33
CA LEU A 104 -0.85 9.83 -6.42
C LEU A 104 -2.10 10.72 -6.27
N ALA A 105 -3.21 10.34 -6.89
CA ALA A 105 -4.46 11.09 -6.84
C ALA A 105 -5.18 10.99 -5.48
N CYS A 106 -4.82 10.01 -4.66
CA CYS A 106 -5.45 9.78 -3.37
C CYS A 106 -4.89 10.64 -2.23
N ILE A 107 -3.61 11.06 -2.31
CA ILE A 107 -2.92 11.66 -1.17
C ILE A 107 -3.53 12.99 -0.78
N ARG A 108 -3.60 13.94 -1.70
CA ARG A 108 -4.09 15.30 -1.37
C ARG A 108 -5.53 15.34 -0.88
N PRO A 109 -6.50 14.61 -1.47
CA PRO A 109 -7.85 14.55 -0.91
C PRO A 109 -7.92 13.94 0.50
N ALA A 110 -7.07 12.98 0.83
CA ALA A 110 -6.99 12.44 2.18
C ALA A 110 -6.43 13.47 3.18
N VAL A 111 -5.41 14.22 2.78
CA VAL A 111 -4.85 15.32 3.58
C VAL A 111 -5.90 16.42 3.80
N ASP A 112 -6.67 16.78 2.77
CA ASP A 112 -7.77 17.75 2.91
C ASP A 112 -8.78 17.28 3.97
N ALA A 113 -9.16 16.00 3.95
CA ALA A 113 -10.08 15.45 4.94
C ALA A 113 -9.52 15.54 6.38
N LEU A 114 -8.23 15.28 6.55
CA LEU A 114 -7.56 15.42 7.84
C LEU A 114 -7.49 16.90 8.30
N GLN A 115 -7.23 17.82 7.38
CA GLN A 115 -7.22 19.26 7.66
C GLN A 115 -8.61 19.78 8.04
N ASP A 116 -9.63 19.44 7.28
CA ASP A 116 -11.02 19.85 7.54
C ASP A 116 -11.55 19.33 8.89
N LEU A 117 -11.01 18.22 9.37
CA LEU A 117 -11.33 17.65 10.68
C LEU A 117 -10.39 18.12 11.81
N ASN A 118 -9.43 19.01 11.53
CA ASN A 118 -8.36 19.41 12.45
C ASN A 118 -7.59 18.22 13.03
N ALA A 119 -7.42 17.15 12.24
CA ALA A 119 -6.75 15.90 12.62
C ALA A 119 -5.42 15.68 11.87
N HIS A 120 -5.01 16.61 11.01
CA HIS A 120 -3.75 16.50 10.26
C HIS A 120 -2.56 16.48 11.23
N ARG A 121 -1.70 15.47 11.08
CA ARG A 121 -0.56 15.14 11.97
C ARG A 121 -0.94 14.59 13.35
N GLU A 122 -2.20 14.64 13.75
CA GLU A 122 -2.70 13.93 14.94
C GLU A 122 -3.08 12.49 14.58
N VAL A 123 -3.87 12.32 13.51
CA VAL A 123 -4.12 11.02 12.88
C VAL A 123 -3.11 10.85 11.76
N GLN A 124 -2.32 9.78 11.80
CA GLN A 124 -1.27 9.53 10.83
C GLN A 124 -1.83 9.01 9.51
N LEU A 125 -1.30 9.50 8.40
CA LEU A 125 -1.64 9.04 7.04
C LEU A 125 -0.52 8.18 6.47
N VAL A 126 -0.81 6.90 6.26
CA VAL A 126 0.10 5.96 5.59
C VAL A 126 -0.37 5.74 4.16
N ILE A 127 0.51 5.91 3.20
CA ILE A 127 0.20 5.69 1.77
C ILE A 127 0.76 4.34 1.33
N SER A 128 -0.08 3.57 0.64
CA SER A 128 0.21 2.25 0.10
C SER A 128 -0.16 2.18 -1.38
N GLY A 129 0.57 1.35 -2.13
CA GLY A 129 0.34 1.11 -3.54
C GLY A 129 1.39 1.75 -4.45
N GLY A 130 2.21 0.93 -5.10
CA GLY A 130 3.16 1.34 -6.13
C GLY A 130 4.44 2.03 -5.64
N VAL A 131 4.70 2.12 -4.35
CA VAL A 131 5.93 2.71 -3.80
C VAL A 131 7.11 1.76 -4.01
N ARG A 132 8.19 2.23 -4.66
CA ARG A 132 9.29 1.39 -5.14
C ARG A 132 10.68 1.83 -4.66
N ASN A 133 10.89 3.12 -4.41
CA ASN A 133 12.21 3.68 -4.12
C ASN A 133 12.09 4.91 -3.21
N GLY A 134 13.22 5.49 -2.83
CA GLY A 134 13.25 6.65 -1.95
C GLY A 134 12.66 7.91 -2.56
N ALA A 135 12.66 8.04 -3.88
CA ALA A 135 12.01 9.17 -4.55
C ALA A 135 10.48 9.10 -4.42
N ASP A 136 9.89 7.90 -4.52
CA ASP A 136 8.47 7.70 -4.30
C ASP A 136 8.10 8.03 -2.83
N VAL A 137 8.96 7.63 -1.87
CA VAL A 137 8.80 7.99 -0.45
C VAL A 137 8.83 9.50 -0.26
N ALA A 138 9.86 10.18 -0.77
CA ALA A 138 10.00 11.64 -0.62
C ALA A 138 8.79 12.39 -1.20
N LYS A 139 8.30 11.98 -2.37
CA LYS A 139 7.12 12.57 -3.00
C LYS A 139 5.85 12.35 -2.18
N ALA A 140 5.63 11.14 -1.64
CA ALA A 140 4.47 10.86 -0.81
C ALA A 140 4.48 11.71 0.47
N LEU A 141 5.64 11.84 1.14
CA LEU A 141 5.79 12.66 2.33
C LEU A 141 5.63 14.16 2.02
N ALA A 142 6.20 14.64 0.90
CA ALA A 142 6.01 16.02 0.45
C ALA A 142 4.55 16.37 0.18
N LEU A 143 3.76 15.40 -0.29
CA LEU A 143 2.32 15.56 -0.51
C LEU A 143 1.49 15.48 0.78
N GLY A 144 2.10 15.17 1.92
CA GLY A 144 1.48 15.24 3.23
C GLY A 144 1.22 13.88 3.90
N ALA A 145 1.75 12.78 3.36
CA ALA A 145 1.76 11.50 4.07
C ALA A 145 2.74 11.52 5.24
N ASP A 146 2.47 10.73 6.27
CA ASP A 146 3.37 10.54 7.42
C ASP A 146 4.30 9.34 7.22
N ALA A 147 3.83 8.33 6.48
CA ALA A 147 4.61 7.14 6.16
C ALA A 147 4.14 6.49 4.87
N VAL A 148 4.90 5.50 4.39
CA VAL A 148 4.53 4.68 3.24
C VAL A 148 4.60 3.19 3.58
N SER A 149 3.77 2.41 2.91
CA SER A 149 3.78 0.95 2.96
C SER A 149 4.25 0.40 1.61
N ILE A 150 5.09 -0.63 1.64
CA ILE A 150 5.58 -1.30 0.44
C ILE A 150 5.18 -2.77 0.44
N GLY A 151 4.88 -3.32 -0.73
CA GLY A 151 4.51 -4.72 -0.92
C GLY A 151 5.44 -5.40 -1.94
N SER A 152 5.10 -5.34 -3.24
CA SER A 152 5.84 -6.00 -4.33
C SER A 152 7.33 -5.65 -4.34
N ALA A 153 7.68 -4.39 -4.03
CA ALA A 153 9.07 -3.97 -3.93
C ALA A 153 9.86 -4.76 -2.85
N ALA A 154 9.24 -5.04 -1.71
CA ALA A 154 9.83 -5.86 -0.66
C ALA A 154 9.94 -7.34 -1.09
N MET A 155 8.93 -7.89 -1.78
CA MET A 155 8.96 -9.25 -2.32
C MET A 155 10.11 -9.42 -3.32
N ILE A 156 10.26 -8.49 -4.25
CA ILE A 156 11.37 -8.49 -5.22
C ILE A 156 12.72 -8.40 -4.49
N ALA A 157 12.83 -7.54 -3.50
CA ALA A 157 14.05 -7.39 -2.71
C ALA A 157 14.47 -8.67 -1.99
N ILE A 158 13.54 -9.50 -1.54
CA ILE A 158 13.83 -10.80 -0.91
C ILE A 158 14.09 -11.93 -1.91
N GLY A 159 13.84 -11.70 -3.19
CA GLY A 159 14.17 -12.64 -4.27
C GLY A 159 12.99 -13.17 -5.07
N ASP A 160 11.82 -12.53 -4.98
CA ASP A 160 10.74 -12.79 -5.92
C ASP A 160 11.17 -12.39 -7.33
N ASN A 161 10.68 -13.12 -8.33
CA ASN A 161 11.05 -12.88 -9.73
C ASN A 161 12.58 -12.95 -10.02
N ASP A 162 13.36 -13.66 -9.19
CA ASP A 162 14.83 -13.79 -9.38
C ASP A 162 15.14 -14.54 -10.70
N PRO A 163 15.96 -13.98 -11.59
CA PRO A 163 16.35 -14.59 -12.88
C PRO A 163 16.95 -16.00 -12.77
N LYS A 164 17.47 -16.38 -11.59
CA LYS A 164 17.97 -17.75 -11.38
C LYS A 164 16.88 -18.84 -11.57
N TRP A 165 15.60 -18.45 -11.49
CA TRP A 165 14.45 -19.33 -11.69
C TRP A 165 13.81 -19.18 -13.07
N GLU A 166 14.48 -18.54 -14.04
CA GLU A 166 13.96 -18.23 -15.38
C GLU A 166 13.33 -19.46 -16.07
N LYS A 167 13.98 -20.63 -15.98
CA LYS A 167 13.48 -21.87 -16.60
C LYS A 167 12.17 -22.34 -16.00
N GLU A 168 11.96 -22.11 -14.72
CA GLU A 168 10.73 -22.43 -14.02
C GLU A 168 9.62 -21.45 -14.36
N TYR A 169 9.93 -20.16 -14.45
CA TYR A 169 8.96 -19.15 -14.90
C TYR A 169 8.51 -19.41 -16.33
N GLN A 170 9.41 -19.80 -17.24
CA GLN A 170 9.05 -20.19 -18.61
C GLN A 170 8.09 -21.37 -18.68
N LYS A 171 8.19 -22.35 -17.77
CA LYS A 171 7.23 -23.46 -17.68
C LYS A 171 5.83 -23.01 -17.25
N LEU A 172 5.72 -21.88 -16.57
CA LEU A 172 4.46 -21.25 -16.18
C LEU A 172 3.93 -20.27 -17.24
N GLY A 173 4.58 -20.20 -18.42
CA GLY A 173 4.16 -19.29 -19.50
C GLY A 173 4.57 -17.83 -19.29
N THR A 174 5.47 -17.56 -18.36
CA THR A 174 5.95 -16.20 -18.04
C THR A 174 7.48 -16.13 -18.06
N LYS A 175 8.08 -15.07 -17.54
CA LYS A 175 9.53 -14.90 -17.42
C LYS A 175 9.89 -14.23 -16.09
N ALA A 176 11.14 -14.31 -15.68
CA ALA A 176 11.64 -13.56 -14.53
C ALA A 176 11.37 -12.06 -14.71
N GLY A 177 10.93 -11.41 -13.64
CA GLY A 177 10.54 -10.00 -13.65
C GLY A 177 9.11 -9.71 -14.14
N ALA A 178 8.37 -10.73 -14.62
CA ALA A 178 7.00 -10.57 -15.11
C ALA A 178 5.99 -11.53 -14.45
N TYR A 179 6.43 -12.36 -13.50
CA TYR A 179 5.52 -13.24 -12.77
C TYR A 179 4.69 -12.42 -11.77
N ASP A 180 3.38 -12.52 -11.87
CA ASP A 180 2.38 -11.83 -11.02
C ASP A 180 1.26 -12.75 -10.52
N ASP A 181 1.32 -14.05 -10.81
CA ASP A 181 0.34 -15.05 -10.38
C ASP A 181 0.51 -15.46 -8.90
N TRP A 182 0.68 -14.49 -8.01
CA TRP A 182 0.86 -14.74 -6.57
C TRP A 182 -0.35 -15.38 -5.89
N HIS A 183 -1.50 -15.39 -6.55
CA HIS A 183 -2.70 -16.10 -6.12
C HIS A 183 -2.61 -17.61 -6.36
N GLU A 184 -1.70 -18.07 -7.22
CA GLU A 184 -1.39 -19.49 -7.45
C GLU A 184 -0.41 -20.05 -6.41
N GLY A 185 -0.28 -21.37 -6.36
CA GLY A 185 0.63 -22.08 -5.45
C GLY A 185 2.02 -22.35 -6.04
N ASN A 186 2.34 -21.85 -7.23
CA ASN A 186 3.42 -22.31 -8.09
C ASN A 186 4.66 -21.43 -8.11
N ASP A 187 4.73 -20.41 -7.26
CA ASP A 187 5.84 -19.44 -7.25
C ASP A 187 7.22 -20.11 -7.18
N PRO A 188 8.03 -20.02 -8.26
CA PRO A 188 9.35 -20.65 -8.30
C PRO A 188 10.33 -20.09 -7.26
N ALA A 189 10.16 -18.86 -6.82
CA ALA A 189 11.01 -18.25 -5.78
C ALA A 189 10.73 -18.83 -4.37
N GLY A 190 9.56 -19.47 -4.19
CA GLY A 190 9.17 -20.06 -2.91
C GLY A 190 8.69 -19.05 -1.87
N ILE A 191 8.29 -17.86 -2.30
CA ILE A 191 7.83 -16.77 -1.43
C ILE A 191 6.31 -16.80 -1.27
N SER A 192 5.58 -16.77 -2.38
CA SER A 192 4.11 -16.70 -2.38
C SER A 192 3.42 -18.06 -2.57
N THR A 193 3.97 -19.11 -2.00
CA THR A 193 3.49 -20.50 -2.17
C THR A 193 3.21 -21.19 -0.83
N GLN A 194 2.39 -22.24 -0.86
CA GLN A 194 2.21 -23.18 0.24
C GLN A 194 2.83 -24.57 -0.07
N ASN A 195 3.53 -24.71 -1.21
CA ASN A 195 4.21 -25.94 -1.57
C ASN A 195 5.49 -26.11 -0.73
N PRO A 196 5.59 -27.18 0.11
CA PRO A 196 6.73 -27.35 1.02
C PRO A 196 8.09 -27.49 0.31
N LYS A 197 8.10 -27.95 -0.95
CA LYS A 197 9.35 -28.07 -1.74
C LYS A 197 9.80 -26.69 -2.22
N LEU A 198 8.88 -25.84 -2.67
CA LEU A 198 9.19 -24.48 -3.11
C LEU A 198 9.55 -23.58 -1.92
N MET A 199 8.82 -23.66 -0.81
CA MET A 199 9.09 -22.87 0.40
C MET A 199 10.52 -23.05 0.92
N LYS A 200 11.14 -24.23 0.73
CA LYS A 200 12.54 -24.47 1.12
C LYS A 200 13.57 -23.69 0.31
N ARG A 201 13.18 -23.08 -0.80
CA ARG A 201 14.05 -22.25 -1.64
C ARG A 201 14.35 -20.88 -1.01
N LEU A 202 13.45 -20.38 -0.18
CA LEU A 202 13.64 -19.14 0.55
C LEU A 202 14.52 -19.37 1.78
N ASP A 203 15.69 -18.71 1.83
CA ASP A 203 16.52 -18.58 3.02
C ASP A 203 16.13 -17.28 3.76
N PRO A 204 15.40 -17.33 4.88
CA PRO A 204 14.92 -16.13 5.56
C PRO A 204 16.03 -15.21 6.05
N LYS A 205 17.18 -15.74 6.45
CA LYS A 205 18.31 -14.94 6.94
C LYS A 205 18.95 -14.15 5.80
N LYS A 206 19.16 -14.80 4.65
CA LYS A 206 19.72 -14.16 3.46
C LYS A 206 18.73 -13.14 2.87
N ALA A 207 17.48 -13.52 2.75
CA ALA A 207 16.39 -12.66 2.27
C ALA A 207 16.21 -11.43 3.17
N GLY A 208 16.21 -11.61 4.49
CA GLY A 208 16.12 -10.51 5.46
C GLY A 208 17.27 -9.52 5.35
N ARG A 209 18.51 -9.98 5.08
CA ARG A 209 19.64 -9.06 4.82
C ARG A 209 19.45 -8.26 3.53
N LYS A 210 18.94 -8.88 2.45
CA LYS A 210 18.65 -8.19 1.20
C LYS A 210 17.58 -7.10 1.41
N LEU A 211 16.49 -7.43 2.10
CA LEU A 211 15.44 -6.46 2.42
C LEU A 211 15.95 -5.32 3.30
N SER A 212 16.76 -5.64 4.34
CA SER A 212 17.38 -4.61 5.18
C SER A 212 18.23 -3.63 4.38
N ASN A 213 19.03 -4.13 3.43
CA ASN A 213 19.83 -3.27 2.56
C ASN A 213 18.97 -2.41 1.64
N TYR A 214 17.93 -3.00 1.05
CA TYR A 214 16.98 -2.28 0.21
C TYR A 214 16.30 -1.13 0.97
N LEU A 215 15.80 -1.37 2.18
CA LEU A 215 15.17 -0.35 3.01
C LEU A 215 16.14 0.76 3.41
N LYS A 216 17.41 0.41 3.70
CA LYS A 216 18.45 1.43 3.97
C LYS A 216 18.71 2.31 2.76
N VAL A 217 18.85 1.73 1.58
CA VAL A 217 19.06 2.49 0.33
C VAL A 217 17.85 3.38 0.06
N MET A 218 16.64 2.86 0.15
CA MET A 218 15.41 3.62 0.00
C MET A 218 15.34 4.83 0.95
N THR A 219 15.72 4.63 2.21
CA THR A 219 15.79 5.71 3.20
C THR A 219 16.86 6.74 2.84
N LEU A 220 18.05 6.31 2.41
CA LEU A 220 19.14 7.19 2.02
C LEU A 220 18.78 8.03 0.79
N GLU A 221 18.12 7.44 -0.22
CA GLU A 221 17.61 8.16 -1.39
C GLU A 221 16.64 9.27 -0.99
N ALA A 222 15.65 8.94 -0.17
CA ALA A 222 14.68 9.92 0.32
C ALA A 222 15.36 11.05 1.11
N GLN A 223 16.29 10.72 2.01
CA GLN A 223 17.09 11.72 2.75
C GLN A 223 17.94 12.60 1.84
N THR A 224 18.48 12.02 0.76
CA THR A 224 19.28 12.78 -0.20
C THR A 224 18.43 13.81 -0.93
N ILE A 225 17.20 13.45 -1.31
CA ILE A 225 16.23 14.36 -1.92
C ILE A 225 15.85 15.47 -0.92
N ALA A 226 15.54 15.15 0.32
CA ALA A 226 15.21 16.15 1.32
C ALA A 226 16.34 17.16 1.53
N ARG A 227 17.60 16.68 1.58
CA ARG A 227 18.78 17.58 1.66
C ARG A 227 18.93 18.46 0.43
N ALA A 228 18.66 17.95 -0.76
CA ALA A 228 18.67 18.73 -1.99
C ALA A 228 17.61 19.85 -1.98
N CYS A 229 16.48 19.63 -1.31
CA CYS A 229 15.45 20.64 -1.06
C CYS A 229 15.77 21.55 0.16
N GLY A 230 16.96 21.44 0.76
CA GLY A 230 17.35 22.24 1.93
C GLY A 230 16.65 21.82 3.24
N LYS A 231 16.06 20.63 3.30
CA LYS A 231 15.33 20.13 4.47
C LYS A 231 16.24 19.25 5.34
N ASN A 232 16.08 19.33 6.65
CA ASN A 232 16.82 18.54 7.64
C ASN A 232 16.04 17.29 8.12
N SER A 233 14.77 17.16 7.74
CA SER A 233 13.91 16.02 8.01
C SER A 233 13.07 15.69 6.79
N LEU A 234 12.76 14.41 6.57
CA LEU A 234 11.83 13.97 5.54
C LEU A 234 10.42 14.54 5.72
N HIS A 235 9.99 14.68 6.98
CA HIS A 235 8.67 15.25 7.32
C HIS A 235 8.58 16.78 7.19
N ASN A 236 9.68 17.43 6.81
CA ASN A 236 9.70 18.85 6.47
C ASN A 236 9.57 19.07 4.95
N LEU A 237 9.50 18.00 4.16
CA LEU A 237 9.14 18.10 2.75
C LEU A 237 7.69 18.57 2.61
N GLU A 238 7.44 19.44 1.65
CA GLU A 238 6.16 20.12 1.42
C GLU A 238 5.78 20.05 -0.07
N PRO A 239 4.50 20.23 -0.42
CA PRO A 239 4.08 20.28 -1.83
C PRO A 239 4.83 21.33 -2.66
N GLU A 240 5.30 22.39 -2.03
CA GLU A 240 6.10 23.47 -2.63
C GLU A 240 7.50 23.02 -3.08
N ASP A 241 8.00 21.88 -2.54
CA ASP A 241 9.24 21.26 -2.99
C ASP A 241 9.06 20.44 -4.29
N LEU A 242 7.83 20.36 -4.82
CA LEU A 242 7.45 19.55 -5.97
C LEU A 242 6.98 20.40 -7.14
N CYS A 243 7.28 19.91 -8.35
CA CYS A 243 6.57 20.32 -9.56
C CYS A 243 6.23 19.06 -10.38
N ALA A 244 5.19 19.14 -11.19
CA ALA A 244 4.78 18.05 -12.06
C ALA A 244 5.28 18.28 -13.48
N LEU A 245 5.70 17.22 -14.17
CA LEU A 245 6.18 17.30 -15.56
C LEU A 245 5.05 17.15 -16.59
N THR A 246 3.86 16.70 -16.17
CA THR A 246 2.68 16.55 -17.04
C THR A 246 1.47 17.18 -16.37
N VAL A 247 0.48 17.56 -17.19
CA VAL A 247 -0.78 18.15 -16.71
C VAL A 247 -1.54 17.18 -15.82
N GLU A 248 -1.55 15.89 -16.17
CA GLU A 248 -2.20 14.83 -15.40
C GLU A 248 -1.57 14.68 -14.01
N ALA A 249 -0.24 14.64 -13.95
CA ALA A 249 0.48 14.57 -12.68
C ALA A 249 0.23 15.83 -11.83
N ALA A 250 0.20 17.02 -12.46
CA ALA A 250 -0.10 18.27 -11.78
C ALA A 250 -1.51 18.27 -11.17
N ALA A 251 -2.50 17.78 -11.93
CA ALA A 251 -3.89 17.66 -11.47
C ALA A 251 -4.02 16.67 -10.31
N MET A 252 -3.42 15.48 -10.43
CA MET A 252 -3.48 14.43 -9.39
C MET A 252 -2.78 14.84 -8.10
N ALA A 253 -1.55 15.36 -8.21
CA ALA A 253 -0.73 15.75 -7.07
C ALA A 253 -1.11 17.10 -6.48
N ARG A 254 -1.84 17.95 -7.23
CA ARG A 254 -2.15 19.36 -6.91
C ARG A 254 -0.89 20.17 -6.61
N VAL A 255 0.09 20.03 -7.49
CA VAL A 255 1.34 20.79 -7.50
C VAL A 255 1.50 21.53 -8.83
N PRO A 256 2.28 22.61 -8.91
CA PRO A 256 2.44 23.36 -10.15
C PRO A 256 3.01 22.53 -11.30
N LEU A 257 2.51 22.77 -12.52
CA LEU A 257 3.16 22.29 -13.73
C LEU A 257 4.53 22.97 -13.88
N ALA A 258 5.55 22.20 -14.16
CA ALA A 258 6.92 22.67 -14.27
C ALA A 258 7.03 23.87 -15.22
N GLY A 259 7.74 24.90 -14.77
CA GLY A 259 7.90 26.18 -15.49
C GLY A 259 6.71 27.14 -15.39
N THR A 260 5.70 26.82 -14.57
CA THR A 260 4.51 27.65 -14.33
C THR A 260 4.13 27.67 -12.86
N ASN A 261 3.20 28.57 -12.48
CA ASN A 261 2.52 28.55 -11.18
C ASN A 261 1.11 27.93 -11.30
N TRP A 262 0.79 27.31 -12.43
CA TRP A 262 -0.54 26.79 -12.68
C TRP A 262 -0.71 25.39 -12.09
N ILE A 263 -1.77 25.23 -11.31
CA ILE A 263 -2.24 23.96 -10.78
C ILE A 263 -3.61 23.68 -11.41
N PRO A 264 -3.79 22.60 -12.21
CA PRO A 264 -5.05 22.30 -12.85
C PRO A 264 -6.20 22.16 -11.84
N GLY A 265 -7.34 22.81 -12.11
CA GLY A 265 -8.52 22.76 -11.24
C GLY A 265 -8.46 23.63 -9.99
N ILE A 266 -7.34 24.28 -9.70
CA ILE A 266 -7.21 25.24 -8.59
C ILE A 266 -7.16 26.66 -9.18
N LYS A 267 -8.04 27.53 -8.72
CA LYS A 267 -7.97 28.95 -9.10
C LYS A 267 -6.72 29.57 -8.46
N ASN A 268 -5.84 30.12 -9.27
CA ASN A 268 -4.76 30.95 -8.75
C ASN A 268 -5.37 32.08 -7.93
N LYS A 269 -4.99 32.16 -6.67
CA LYS A 269 -5.33 33.30 -5.81
C LYS A 269 -4.61 34.56 -6.25
#